data_0b349cc25b673c961d19c08f54bdbb93
#
_entry.id   0b349cc25b673c961d19c08f54bdbb93
#
_cell.length_a   1.000
_cell.length_b   1.000
_cell.length_c   1.000
_cell.angle_alpha   90.00
_cell.angle_beta   90.00
_cell.angle_gamma   90.00
#
_symmetry.space_group_name_H-M   'P 1'
#
loop_
_entity.id
_entity.type
_entity.pdbx_description
1 polymer ?
#
loop_
_entity_poly.entity_id
_entity_poly.type
_entity_poly.pdbx_seq_one_letter_code
_entity_poly.pdbx_strand_id
1 'polypeptide(L)'
;MKKLKVIVCGSTFGQLYLKALRSSPEKFQLIGILGTGSDRTLRCAEEYNIKVYKSIDEVPDDIDLACVAVRTAAFGGNGTEIALQLLEKGINVIQEHPSHPKDMEMCYRVARKKRLVYHIGNLYPHLGDVQRFIKCAKYLNNEDRLLYVDTVFSSQVSYPLIKILQLAMPSIQGWEPQKHVEGGKVFQVMNGRLGGIPICMQMNNEVVPRDANNYMHLLHKITFFYTGGHLTLEDTFGPVIWHPRMFIPIQTALAGTLNIRFPDNVYQNTGYILSNRNQNKTFEHILTAVWPEAILQDLYH
;
A
#
# COMPACT_ATOMS: atom_id res chain seq x y z
N MET A 1 -21.87 -9.47 18.19
CA MET A 1 -20.76 -10.36 17.82
C MET A 1 -19.72 -10.35 18.94
N LYS A 2 -19.02 -11.47 19.19
CA LYS A 2 -17.91 -11.50 20.15
C LYS A 2 -16.78 -10.61 19.60
N LYS A 3 -16.20 -9.73 20.45
CA LYS A 3 -15.04 -8.91 20.07
C LYS A 3 -13.81 -9.80 19.94
N LEU A 4 -12.98 -9.54 18.95
CA LEU A 4 -11.68 -10.20 18.81
C LEU A 4 -10.70 -9.62 19.84
N LYS A 5 -10.04 -10.49 20.59
CA LYS A 5 -8.96 -10.13 21.53
C LYS A 5 -7.67 -9.97 20.73
N VAL A 6 -7.10 -8.77 20.74
CA VAL A 6 -5.96 -8.42 19.87
C VAL A 6 -4.77 -7.95 20.69
N ILE A 7 -3.57 -8.37 20.30
CA ILE A 7 -2.31 -7.80 20.72
C ILE A 7 -1.58 -7.14 19.55
N VAL A 8 -0.75 -6.15 19.86
CA VAL A 8 0.15 -5.53 18.88
C VAL A 8 1.60 -5.84 19.25
N CYS A 9 2.41 -6.28 18.29
CA CYS A 9 3.82 -6.55 18.49
C CYS A 9 4.65 -5.41 17.91
N GLY A 10 5.46 -4.76 18.75
CA GLY A 10 6.27 -3.60 18.38
C GLY A 10 5.58 -2.27 18.68
N SER A 11 6.38 -1.25 19.04
CA SER A 11 5.92 0.07 19.47
C SER A 11 6.35 1.22 18.57
N THR A 12 6.94 0.96 17.37
CA THR A 12 7.27 1.99 16.37
C THR A 12 6.08 2.13 15.43
N PHE A 13 5.99 1.34 14.39
CA PHE A 13 4.85 1.33 13.48
C PHE A 13 3.58 0.76 14.14
N GLY A 14 3.75 -0.09 15.16
CA GLY A 14 2.64 -0.64 15.96
C GLY A 14 1.74 0.40 16.61
N GLN A 15 2.21 1.64 16.83
CA GLN A 15 1.35 2.73 17.33
C GLN A 15 0.18 3.03 16.38
N LEU A 16 0.38 2.86 15.08
CA LEU A 16 -0.68 3.05 14.08
C LEU A 16 -1.74 1.95 14.18
N TYR A 17 -1.31 0.70 14.44
CA TYR A 17 -2.21 -0.43 14.72
C TYR A 17 -2.99 -0.23 16.03
N LEU A 18 -2.31 0.22 17.09
CA LEU A 18 -2.98 0.54 18.38
C LEU A 18 -4.08 1.57 18.15
N LYS A 19 -3.79 2.62 17.39
CA LYS A 19 -4.76 3.68 17.09
C LYS A 19 -5.91 3.16 16.22
N ALA A 20 -5.61 2.38 15.18
CA ALA A 20 -6.62 1.75 14.32
C ALA A 20 -7.59 0.85 15.12
N LEU A 21 -7.04 -0.04 15.94
CA LEU A 21 -7.84 -0.95 16.77
C LEU A 21 -8.70 -0.22 17.80
N ARG A 22 -8.16 0.85 18.42
CA ARG A 22 -8.90 1.67 19.39
C ARG A 22 -10.08 2.41 18.76
N SER A 23 -10.02 2.73 17.47
CA SER A 23 -11.11 3.42 16.76
C SER A 23 -12.31 2.52 16.45
N SER A 24 -12.20 1.20 16.66
CA SER A 24 -13.28 0.23 16.47
C SER A 24 -13.47 -0.72 17.67
N PRO A 25 -13.84 -0.17 18.84
CA PRO A 25 -13.96 -0.92 20.08
C PRO A 25 -15.14 -1.90 20.10
N GLU A 26 -16.05 -1.79 19.14
CA GLU A 26 -17.16 -2.73 18.96
C GLU A 26 -16.72 -4.07 18.37
N LYS A 27 -15.62 -4.08 17.59
CA LYS A 27 -15.07 -5.28 16.94
C LYS A 27 -13.85 -5.83 17.64
N PHE A 28 -12.98 -4.96 18.14
CA PHE A 28 -11.69 -5.31 18.71
C PHE A 28 -11.62 -4.97 20.21
N GLN A 29 -11.03 -5.90 20.94
CA GLN A 29 -10.60 -5.68 22.33
C GLN A 29 -9.09 -5.72 22.36
N LEU A 30 -8.46 -4.57 22.52
CA LEU A 30 -7.01 -4.46 22.64
C LEU A 30 -6.58 -4.96 24.02
N ILE A 31 -5.79 -6.05 24.05
CA ILE A 31 -5.40 -6.75 25.28
C ILE A 31 -4.01 -6.32 25.75
N GLY A 32 -3.08 -6.11 24.82
CA GLY A 32 -1.72 -5.77 25.20
C GLY A 32 -0.79 -5.47 24.05
N ILE A 33 0.44 -5.14 24.41
CA ILE A 33 1.54 -4.91 23.49
C ILE A 33 2.69 -5.86 23.82
N LEU A 34 3.19 -6.59 22.81
CA LEU A 34 4.40 -7.40 22.89
C LEU A 34 5.61 -6.54 22.45
N GLY A 35 6.59 -6.40 23.31
CA GLY A 35 7.79 -5.62 23.03
C GLY A 35 8.85 -5.76 24.11
N THR A 36 10.03 -5.18 23.87
CA THR A 36 11.19 -5.31 24.76
C THR A 36 11.07 -4.56 26.09
N GLY A 37 9.97 -3.83 26.34
CA GLY A 37 9.81 -2.99 27.53
C GLY A 37 10.56 -1.65 27.46
N SER A 38 10.88 -1.16 26.27
CA SER A 38 11.46 0.18 26.10
C SER A 38 10.48 1.27 26.58
N ASP A 39 11.00 2.46 26.90
CA ASP A 39 10.17 3.60 27.34
C ASP A 39 9.02 3.90 26.38
N ARG A 40 9.24 3.73 25.08
CA ARG A 40 8.19 3.89 24.07
C ARG A 40 7.11 2.82 24.23
N THR A 41 7.48 1.56 24.48
CA THR A 41 6.53 0.46 24.70
C THR A 41 5.72 0.71 25.97
N LEU A 42 6.36 1.16 27.04
CA LEU A 42 5.70 1.49 28.31
C LEU A 42 4.72 2.65 28.15
N ARG A 43 5.13 3.73 27.47
CA ARG A 43 4.22 4.86 27.16
C ARG A 43 3.01 4.45 26.32
N CYS A 44 3.20 3.59 25.30
CA CYS A 44 2.08 3.05 24.55
C CYS A 44 1.13 2.24 25.44
N ALA A 45 1.67 1.39 26.30
CA ALA A 45 0.86 0.58 27.21
C ALA A 45 0.05 1.45 28.19
N GLU A 46 0.64 2.51 28.72
CA GLU A 46 -0.01 3.47 29.59
C GLU A 46 -1.12 4.24 28.87
N GLU A 47 -0.82 4.82 27.69
CA GLU A 47 -1.77 5.58 26.86
C GLU A 47 -3.01 4.77 26.49
N TYR A 48 -2.84 3.49 26.17
CA TYR A 48 -3.93 2.61 25.75
C TYR A 48 -4.51 1.80 26.92
N ASN A 49 -3.95 1.92 28.14
CA ASN A 49 -4.32 1.16 29.33
C ASN A 49 -4.32 -0.35 29.08
N ILE A 50 -3.20 -0.87 28.55
CA ILE A 50 -3.01 -2.26 28.13
C ILE A 50 -1.76 -2.86 28.77
N LYS A 51 -1.70 -4.21 28.83
CA LYS A 51 -0.57 -4.93 29.40
C LYS A 51 0.63 -4.97 28.46
N VAL A 52 1.85 -4.90 29.01
CA VAL A 52 3.10 -5.18 28.28
C VAL A 52 3.45 -6.65 28.47
N TYR A 53 3.69 -7.35 27.37
CA TYR A 53 4.28 -8.69 27.33
C TYR A 53 5.71 -8.58 26.81
N LYS A 54 6.66 -9.22 27.50
CA LYS A 54 8.08 -9.19 27.14
C LYS A 54 8.51 -10.41 26.34
N SER A 55 7.73 -11.49 26.42
CA SER A 55 7.94 -12.73 25.66
C SER A 55 6.60 -13.28 25.16
N ILE A 56 6.66 -14.19 24.19
CA ILE A 56 5.46 -14.87 23.67
C ILE A 56 4.83 -15.79 24.70
N ASP A 57 5.62 -16.33 25.62
CA ASP A 57 5.13 -17.18 26.70
C ASP A 57 4.20 -16.41 27.68
N GLU A 58 4.42 -15.09 27.82
CA GLU A 58 3.56 -14.23 28.65
C GLU A 58 2.23 -13.88 27.98
N VAL A 59 2.12 -14.07 26.65
CA VAL A 59 0.89 -13.78 25.89
C VAL A 59 -0.18 -14.82 26.22
N PRO A 60 -1.40 -14.40 26.61
CA PRO A 60 -2.49 -15.34 26.91
C PRO A 60 -2.85 -16.22 25.71
N ASP A 61 -3.31 -17.45 25.98
CA ASP A 61 -3.70 -18.41 24.94
C ASP A 61 -5.04 -18.06 24.27
N ASP A 62 -5.82 -17.18 24.86
CA ASP A 62 -7.15 -16.76 24.40
C ASP A 62 -7.12 -15.49 23.52
N ILE A 63 -5.96 -15.15 22.97
CA ILE A 63 -5.80 -14.10 21.97
C ILE A 63 -6.27 -14.61 20.60
N ASP A 64 -7.16 -13.84 19.96
CA ASP A 64 -7.71 -14.18 18.66
C ASP A 64 -6.80 -13.72 17.50
N LEU A 65 -6.09 -12.59 17.66
CA LEU A 65 -5.29 -11.95 16.61
C LEU A 65 -4.05 -11.24 17.17
N ALA A 66 -2.94 -11.34 16.47
CA ALA A 66 -1.74 -10.55 16.71
C ALA A 66 -1.36 -9.71 15.49
N CYS A 67 -1.17 -8.40 15.67
CA CYS A 67 -0.66 -7.49 14.65
C CYS A 67 0.86 -7.32 14.83
N VAL A 68 1.66 -7.97 13.98
CA VAL A 68 3.12 -7.98 14.08
C VAL A 68 3.71 -6.84 13.27
N ALA A 69 3.94 -5.70 13.91
CA ALA A 69 4.54 -4.50 13.34
C ALA A 69 6.03 -4.36 13.73
N VAL A 70 6.74 -5.47 13.71
CA VAL A 70 8.18 -5.57 13.98
C VAL A 70 8.92 -5.82 12.67
N ARG A 71 10.05 -5.14 12.46
CA ARG A 71 10.88 -5.32 11.27
C ARG A 71 11.23 -6.80 11.08
N THR A 72 11.22 -7.26 9.83
CA THR A 72 11.67 -8.60 9.45
C THR A 72 13.19 -8.68 9.31
N ALA A 73 13.73 -9.88 9.12
CA ALA A 73 15.18 -10.10 8.94
C ALA A 73 15.76 -9.31 7.78
N ALA A 74 15.00 -9.06 6.71
CA ALA A 74 15.41 -8.21 5.59
C ALA A 74 15.79 -6.78 6.02
N PHE A 75 15.30 -6.32 7.18
CA PHE A 75 15.56 -5.01 7.78
C PHE A 75 16.18 -5.10 9.18
N GLY A 76 16.85 -6.23 9.48
CA GLY A 76 17.59 -6.43 10.74
C GLY A 76 16.71 -6.65 11.97
N GLY A 77 15.48 -7.17 11.81
CA GLY A 77 14.56 -7.48 12.89
C GLY A 77 14.15 -8.96 12.93
N ASN A 78 13.32 -9.32 13.89
CA ASN A 78 12.85 -10.70 14.15
C ASN A 78 11.32 -10.83 13.99
N GLY A 79 10.70 -9.98 13.17
CA GLY A 79 9.23 -9.97 12.99
C GLY A 79 8.69 -11.31 12.46
N THR A 80 9.41 -11.98 11.58
CA THR A 80 9.01 -13.31 11.05
C THR A 80 9.05 -14.39 12.11
N GLU A 81 10.06 -14.41 12.97
CA GLU A 81 10.16 -15.34 14.09
C GLU A 81 9.04 -15.15 15.10
N ILE A 82 8.70 -13.89 15.41
CA ILE A 82 7.55 -13.57 16.26
C ILE A 82 6.25 -14.06 15.62
N ALA A 83 6.05 -13.81 14.33
CA ALA A 83 4.86 -14.27 13.61
C ALA A 83 4.73 -15.81 13.64
N LEU A 84 5.82 -16.52 13.37
CA LEU A 84 5.86 -18.00 13.43
C LEU A 84 5.51 -18.53 14.82
N GLN A 85 6.10 -17.97 15.88
CA GLN A 85 5.84 -18.42 17.25
C GLN A 85 4.37 -18.14 17.67
N LEU A 86 3.78 -17.02 17.26
CA LEU A 86 2.38 -16.73 17.52
C LEU A 86 1.44 -17.67 16.75
N LEU A 87 1.74 -17.98 15.49
CA LEU A 87 1.02 -18.99 14.72
C LEU A 87 1.14 -20.37 15.36
N GLU A 88 2.36 -20.76 15.85
CA GLU A 88 2.53 -22.02 16.57
C GLU A 88 1.75 -22.05 17.88
N LYS A 89 1.56 -20.93 18.54
CA LYS A 89 0.72 -20.78 19.73
C LYS A 89 -0.78 -20.84 19.43
N GLY A 90 -1.19 -20.80 18.16
CA GLY A 90 -2.60 -20.88 17.75
C GLY A 90 -3.28 -19.53 17.55
N ILE A 91 -2.52 -18.47 17.39
CA ILE A 91 -3.01 -17.09 17.23
C ILE A 91 -2.97 -16.70 15.74
N ASN A 92 -4.05 -16.11 15.21
CA ASN A 92 -4.02 -15.54 13.88
C ASN A 92 -3.06 -14.34 13.81
N VAL A 93 -2.41 -14.14 12.68
CA VAL A 93 -1.38 -13.11 12.55
C VAL A 93 -1.61 -12.23 11.34
N ILE A 94 -1.56 -10.91 11.55
CA ILE A 94 -1.30 -9.92 10.51
C ILE A 94 0.11 -9.41 10.72
N GLN A 95 0.97 -9.60 9.72
CA GLN A 95 2.36 -9.13 9.75
C GLN A 95 2.52 -7.93 8.82
N GLU A 96 3.09 -6.84 9.34
CA GLU A 96 3.38 -5.65 8.53
C GLU A 96 4.47 -5.95 7.49
N HIS A 97 4.27 -5.43 6.28
CA HIS A 97 5.29 -5.50 5.24
C HIS A 97 6.48 -4.54 5.54
N PRO A 98 7.63 -4.67 4.90
CA PRO A 98 7.99 -5.72 3.95
C PRO A 98 8.44 -7.01 4.62
N SER A 99 8.10 -8.12 4.00
CA SER A 99 8.56 -9.45 4.41
C SER A 99 9.13 -10.19 3.19
N HIS A 100 10.19 -10.98 3.39
CA HIS A 100 10.77 -11.75 2.31
C HIS A 100 9.80 -12.85 1.84
N PRO A 101 9.65 -13.14 0.53
CA PRO A 101 8.72 -14.17 0.04
C PRO A 101 8.86 -15.55 0.69
N LYS A 102 10.10 -15.99 0.99
CA LYS A 102 10.34 -17.25 1.68
C LYS A 102 9.81 -17.26 3.11
N ASP A 103 9.93 -16.13 3.81
CA ASP A 103 9.41 -15.96 5.18
C ASP A 103 7.89 -16.00 5.17
N MET A 104 7.28 -15.30 4.20
CA MET A 104 5.83 -15.34 4.00
C MET A 104 5.35 -16.77 3.75
N GLU A 105 6.03 -17.51 2.88
CA GLU A 105 5.70 -18.90 2.58
C GLU A 105 5.77 -19.79 3.83
N MET A 106 6.80 -19.63 4.68
CA MET A 106 6.92 -20.37 5.95
C MET A 106 5.73 -20.08 6.86
N CYS A 107 5.37 -18.82 7.06
CA CYS A 107 4.22 -18.42 7.87
C CYS A 107 2.89 -18.96 7.31
N TYR A 108 2.68 -18.90 5.99
CA TYR A 108 1.50 -19.47 5.34
C TYR A 108 1.39 -21.00 5.54
N ARG A 109 2.51 -21.72 5.47
CA ARG A 109 2.52 -23.18 5.70
C ARG A 109 2.09 -23.53 7.13
N VAL A 110 2.61 -22.79 8.13
CA VAL A 110 2.25 -22.99 9.53
C VAL A 110 0.77 -22.63 9.76
N ALA A 111 0.33 -21.47 9.29
CA ALA A 111 -1.04 -21.03 9.41
C ALA A 111 -2.02 -22.05 8.80
N ARG A 112 -1.75 -22.54 7.58
CA ARG A 112 -2.57 -23.55 6.91
C ARG A 112 -2.63 -24.86 7.69
N LYS A 113 -1.48 -25.34 8.22
CA LYS A 113 -1.41 -26.56 9.03
C LYS A 113 -2.27 -26.45 10.30
N LYS A 114 -2.30 -25.27 10.91
CA LYS A 114 -3.04 -24.99 12.15
C LYS A 114 -4.44 -24.45 11.93
N ARG A 115 -4.89 -24.26 10.68
CA ARG A 115 -6.18 -23.68 10.30
C ARG A 115 -6.34 -22.25 10.83
N LEU A 116 -5.26 -21.49 10.79
CA LEU A 116 -5.19 -20.08 11.17
C LEU A 116 -5.10 -19.19 9.94
N VAL A 117 -5.38 -17.90 10.15
CA VAL A 117 -5.16 -16.84 9.17
C VAL A 117 -3.76 -16.24 9.37
N TYR A 118 -3.01 -16.14 8.28
CA TYR A 118 -1.83 -15.30 8.18
C TYR A 118 -2.03 -14.33 7.02
N HIS A 119 -1.91 -13.03 7.30
CA HIS A 119 -2.09 -11.96 6.33
C HIS A 119 -0.89 -11.01 6.37
N ILE A 120 -0.47 -10.49 5.21
CA ILE A 120 0.50 -9.40 5.13
C ILE A 120 -0.27 -8.09 5.12
N GLY A 121 -0.11 -7.31 6.18
CA GLY A 121 -0.73 -6.01 6.32
C GLY A 121 -0.36 -5.07 5.18
N ASN A 122 -1.34 -4.40 4.59
CA ASN A 122 -1.15 -3.52 3.44
C ASN A 122 -2.18 -2.39 3.44
N LEU A 123 -1.86 -1.31 4.10
CA LEU A 123 -2.73 -0.14 4.21
C LEU A 123 -2.92 0.63 2.88
N TYR A 124 -1.96 0.52 1.95
CA TYR A 124 -1.91 1.39 0.76
C TYR A 124 -3.10 1.26 -0.20
N PRO A 125 -3.61 0.05 -0.50
CA PRO A 125 -4.82 -0.09 -1.32
C PRO A 125 -6.06 0.55 -0.71
N HIS A 126 -6.06 0.83 0.58
CA HIS A 126 -7.17 1.41 1.33
C HIS A 126 -7.10 2.93 1.46
N LEU A 127 -6.02 3.56 0.99
CA LEU A 127 -5.90 5.02 0.94
C LEU A 127 -6.88 5.63 -0.07
N GLY A 128 -7.52 6.72 0.28
CA GLY A 128 -8.63 7.29 -0.50
C GLY A 128 -8.29 7.62 -1.95
N ASP A 129 -7.09 8.20 -2.21
CA ASP A 129 -6.67 8.51 -3.58
C ASP A 129 -6.26 7.26 -4.36
N VAL A 130 -5.64 6.27 -3.70
CA VAL A 130 -5.33 4.97 -4.31
C VAL A 130 -6.61 4.22 -4.66
N GLN A 131 -7.61 4.19 -3.77
CA GLN A 131 -8.93 3.60 -4.07
C GLN A 131 -9.61 4.29 -5.24
N ARG A 132 -9.51 5.63 -5.31
CA ARG A 132 -10.05 6.39 -6.44
C ARG A 132 -9.38 6.01 -7.75
N PHE A 133 -8.04 5.94 -7.75
CA PHE A 133 -7.27 5.47 -8.91
C PHE A 133 -7.72 4.07 -9.35
N ILE A 134 -7.81 3.13 -8.40
CA ILE A 134 -8.26 1.75 -8.67
C ILE A 134 -9.68 1.73 -9.27
N LYS A 135 -10.61 2.50 -8.71
CA LYS A 135 -11.99 2.59 -9.21
C LYS A 135 -12.06 3.15 -10.62
N CYS A 136 -11.31 4.23 -10.88
CA CYS A 136 -11.25 4.84 -12.21
C CYS A 136 -10.59 3.90 -13.23
N ALA A 137 -9.49 3.23 -12.86
CA ALA A 137 -8.84 2.24 -13.72
C ALA A 137 -9.77 1.07 -14.06
N LYS A 138 -10.50 0.52 -13.07
CA LYS A 138 -11.50 -0.53 -13.33
C LYS A 138 -12.60 -0.09 -14.29
N TYR A 139 -13.11 1.12 -14.13
CA TYR A 139 -14.09 1.68 -15.05
C TYR A 139 -13.52 1.79 -16.47
N LEU A 140 -12.32 2.39 -16.60
CA LEU A 140 -11.68 2.57 -17.89
C LEU A 140 -11.31 1.23 -18.58
N ASN A 141 -10.92 0.21 -17.83
CA ASN A 141 -10.65 -1.12 -18.38
C ASN A 141 -11.87 -1.79 -19.05
N ASN A 142 -13.09 -1.37 -18.69
CA ASN A 142 -14.32 -1.85 -19.32
C ASN A 142 -14.70 -1.03 -20.57
N GLU A 143 -14.30 0.23 -20.61
CA GLU A 143 -14.69 1.19 -21.66
C GLU A 143 -13.60 1.40 -22.70
N ASP A 144 -12.33 1.13 -22.34
CA ASP A 144 -11.18 1.44 -23.18
C ASP A 144 -10.05 0.40 -22.99
N ARG A 145 -9.14 0.34 -23.93
CA ARG A 145 -8.03 -0.60 -23.92
C ARG A 145 -6.81 0.00 -23.23
N LEU A 146 -6.32 -0.66 -22.16
CA LEU A 146 -5.05 -0.37 -21.52
C LEU A 146 -3.89 -0.77 -22.46
N LEU A 147 -3.04 0.18 -22.80
CA LEU A 147 -1.95 0.03 -23.76
C LEU A 147 -0.60 -0.15 -23.08
N TYR A 148 -0.37 0.59 -21.98
CA TYR A 148 0.93 0.68 -21.34
C TYR A 148 0.78 1.13 -19.90
N VAL A 149 1.69 0.67 -19.04
CA VAL A 149 1.77 1.07 -17.64
C VAL A 149 3.15 1.64 -17.33
N ASP A 150 3.21 2.79 -16.66
CA ASP A 150 4.45 3.35 -16.11
C ASP A 150 4.32 3.50 -14.60
N THR A 151 5.37 3.10 -13.86
CA THR A 151 5.38 3.20 -12.40
C THR A 151 6.71 3.71 -11.89
N VAL A 152 6.65 4.62 -10.91
CA VAL A 152 7.81 5.03 -10.12
C VAL A 152 7.49 4.76 -8.66
N PHE A 153 8.39 4.08 -7.94
CA PHE A 153 8.10 3.67 -6.56
C PHE A 153 9.37 3.45 -5.74
N SER A 154 9.25 3.54 -4.42
CA SER A 154 10.31 3.15 -3.50
C SER A 154 10.32 1.65 -3.24
N SER A 155 11.50 1.06 -3.11
CA SER A 155 11.68 -0.40 -2.89
C SER A 155 10.94 -0.91 -1.65
N GLN A 156 10.82 -0.10 -0.60
CA GLN A 156 10.11 -0.44 0.64
C GLN A 156 8.61 -0.72 0.44
N VAL A 157 8.02 -0.18 -0.62
CA VAL A 157 6.59 -0.30 -0.94
C VAL A 157 6.32 -1.09 -2.22
N SER A 158 7.28 -1.93 -2.64
CA SER A 158 7.12 -2.81 -3.81
C SER A 158 5.97 -3.78 -3.67
N TYR A 159 5.77 -4.37 -2.47
CA TYR A 159 4.65 -5.27 -2.20
C TYR A 159 3.29 -4.57 -2.34
N PRO A 160 3.07 -3.39 -1.72
CA PRO A 160 1.89 -2.58 -1.96
C PRO A 160 1.64 -2.24 -3.44
N LEU A 161 2.68 -1.88 -4.20
CA LEU A 161 2.55 -1.60 -5.64
C LEU A 161 1.92 -2.78 -6.39
N ILE A 162 2.44 -3.99 -6.18
CA ILE A 162 1.90 -5.19 -6.84
C ILE A 162 0.42 -5.38 -6.50
N LYS A 163 0.02 -5.15 -5.25
CA LYS A 163 -1.38 -5.23 -4.85
C LYS A 163 -2.25 -4.16 -5.51
N ILE A 164 -1.75 -2.93 -5.63
CA ILE A 164 -2.46 -1.84 -6.33
C ILE A 164 -2.63 -2.23 -7.81
N LEU A 165 -1.57 -2.70 -8.47
CA LEU A 165 -1.63 -3.16 -9.87
C LEU A 165 -2.61 -4.34 -10.03
N GLN A 166 -2.60 -5.31 -9.11
CA GLN A 166 -3.56 -6.43 -9.10
C GLN A 166 -5.01 -5.96 -9.06
N LEU A 167 -5.28 -4.90 -8.30
CA LEU A 167 -6.63 -4.36 -8.16
C LEU A 167 -7.05 -3.45 -9.31
N ALA A 168 -6.08 -2.81 -9.99
CA ALA A 168 -6.32 -1.78 -10.99
C ALA A 168 -6.21 -2.29 -12.44
N MET A 169 -5.35 -3.28 -12.72
CA MET A 169 -5.16 -3.85 -14.06
C MET A 169 -6.19 -4.94 -14.39
N PRO A 170 -6.47 -5.22 -15.66
CA PRO A 170 -7.32 -6.36 -16.06
C PRO A 170 -6.76 -7.71 -15.60
N SER A 171 -5.44 -7.88 -15.61
CA SER A 171 -4.71 -9.04 -15.12
C SER A 171 -3.27 -8.66 -14.77
N ILE A 172 -2.70 -9.37 -13.79
CA ILE A 172 -1.25 -9.34 -13.51
C ILE A 172 -0.61 -10.73 -13.69
N GLN A 173 -1.32 -11.68 -14.27
CA GLN A 173 -0.81 -13.03 -14.48
C GLN A 173 0.23 -13.06 -15.61
N GLY A 174 1.38 -13.65 -15.33
CA GLY A 174 2.51 -13.74 -16.25
C GLY A 174 3.38 -12.48 -16.23
N TRP A 175 4.60 -12.64 -15.78
CA TRP A 175 5.68 -11.65 -15.89
C TRP A 175 6.65 -12.08 -16.98
N GLU A 176 6.81 -11.26 -18.00
CA GLU A 176 7.75 -11.46 -19.11
C GLU A 176 8.78 -10.34 -19.07
N PRO A 177 9.95 -10.56 -18.43
CA PRO A 177 10.99 -9.53 -18.36
C PRO A 177 11.55 -9.24 -19.74
N GLN A 178 11.77 -7.96 -20.02
CA GLN A 178 12.59 -7.51 -21.16
C GLN A 178 14.00 -7.20 -20.68
N LYS A 179 14.92 -6.98 -21.60
CA LYS A 179 16.32 -6.68 -21.29
C LYS A 179 16.41 -5.53 -20.29
N HIS A 180 17.08 -5.79 -19.18
CA HIS A 180 17.33 -4.78 -18.15
C HIS A 180 18.23 -3.67 -18.71
N VAL A 181 17.81 -2.43 -18.53
CA VAL A 181 18.66 -1.25 -18.75
C VAL A 181 19.12 -0.82 -17.37
N GLU A 182 20.43 -0.78 -17.12
CA GLU A 182 20.94 -0.19 -15.89
C GLU A 182 20.46 1.26 -15.80
N GLY A 183 19.51 1.50 -14.90
CA GLY A 183 19.20 2.84 -14.42
C GLY A 183 20.39 3.38 -13.63
N GLY A 184 20.42 4.67 -13.36
CA GLY A 184 21.45 5.27 -12.50
C GLY A 184 21.50 4.64 -11.10
N LYS A 185 22.42 5.14 -10.25
CA LYS A 185 22.61 4.61 -8.88
C LYS A 185 21.35 4.68 -8.00
N VAL A 186 20.47 5.66 -8.25
CA VAL A 186 19.28 5.95 -7.41
C VAL A 186 18.04 5.20 -7.88
N PHE A 187 17.84 5.10 -9.20
CA PHE A 187 16.69 4.41 -9.78
C PHE A 187 17.15 3.20 -10.59
N GLN A 188 16.49 2.07 -10.37
CA GLN A 188 16.62 0.86 -11.16
C GLN A 188 15.40 0.76 -12.09
N VAL A 189 15.63 0.53 -13.38
CA VAL A 189 14.57 0.46 -14.38
C VAL A 189 14.38 -0.98 -14.84
N MET A 190 13.17 -1.48 -14.71
CA MET A 190 12.77 -2.81 -15.16
C MET A 190 11.66 -2.66 -16.19
N ASN A 191 11.89 -3.18 -17.40
CA ASN A 191 10.90 -3.24 -18.44
C ASN A 191 10.41 -4.67 -18.65
N GLY A 192 9.14 -4.81 -19.03
CA GLY A 192 8.56 -6.12 -19.29
C GLY A 192 7.11 -6.06 -19.72
N ARG A 193 6.44 -7.21 -19.61
CA ARG A 193 4.99 -7.32 -19.75
C ARG A 193 4.44 -7.96 -18.49
N LEU A 194 3.37 -7.38 -17.97
CA LEU A 194 2.63 -7.89 -16.81
C LEU A 194 1.18 -8.11 -17.22
N GLY A 195 0.69 -9.35 -17.12
CA GLY A 195 -0.63 -9.67 -17.65
C GLY A 195 -0.80 -9.41 -19.15
N GLY A 196 0.29 -9.52 -19.92
CA GLY A 196 0.30 -9.20 -21.35
C GLY A 196 0.41 -7.71 -21.68
N ILE A 197 0.34 -6.80 -20.70
CA ILE A 197 0.45 -5.34 -20.90
C ILE A 197 1.92 -4.91 -20.74
N PRO A 198 2.50 -4.12 -21.67
CA PRO A 198 3.81 -3.55 -21.50
C PRO A 198 3.88 -2.64 -20.27
N ILE A 199 4.95 -2.77 -19.49
CA ILE A 199 5.15 -1.99 -18.27
C ILE A 199 6.61 -1.56 -18.10
N CYS A 200 6.80 -0.32 -17.63
CA CYS A 200 8.07 0.17 -17.08
C CYS A 200 7.92 0.34 -15.57
N MET A 201 8.88 -0.20 -14.82
CA MET A 201 8.95 -0.07 -13.38
C MET A 201 10.26 0.61 -12.99
N GLN A 202 10.18 1.81 -12.42
CA GLN A 202 11.31 2.61 -11.97
C GLN A 202 11.36 2.57 -10.45
N MET A 203 12.22 1.72 -9.91
CA MET A 203 12.35 1.50 -8.48
C MET A 203 13.43 2.41 -7.89
N ASN A 204 13.02 3.32 -7.02
CA ASN A 204 13.96 4.04 -6.15
C ASN A 204 14.43 3.09 -5.05
N ASN A 205 15.73 2.79 -5.04
CA ASN A 205 16.36 1.88 -4.07
C ASN A 205 17.39 2.60 -3.18
N GLU A 206 17.29 3.92 -3.09
CA GLU A 206 18.10 4.69 -2.17
C GLU A 206 17.56 4.52 -0.75
N VAL A 207 18.36 3.89 0.10
CA VAL A 207 18.01 3.67 1.50
C VAL A 207 19.05 4.37 2.38
N VAL A 208 18.59 5.25 3.26
CA VAL A 208 19.45 5.91 4.26
C VAL A 208 19.71 4.91 5.39
N PRO A 209 20.95 4.41 5.60
CA PRO A 209 21.22 3.31 6.54
C PRO A 209 20.80 3.59 7.97
N ARG A 210 20.87 4.86 8.41
CA ARG A 210 20.51 5.27 9.77
C ARG A 210 19.00 5.43 9.97
N ASP A 211 18.25 5.62 8.87
CA ASP A 211 16.82 5.85 8.88
C ASP A 211 16.17 5.31 7.60
N ALA A 212 16.13 3.99 7.49
CA ALA A 212 15.72 3.27 6.29
C ALA A 212 14.25 3.50 5.86
N ASN A 213 13.42 4.09 6.72
CA ASN A 213 12.00 4.33 6.44
C ASN A 213 11.68 5.78 6.09
N ASN A 214 12.68 6.64 6.05
CA ASN A 214 12.50 8.06 5.75
C ASN A 214 13.35 8.48 4.54
N TYR A 215 13.17 9.72 4.09
CA TYR A 215 13.90 10.35 2.98
C TYR A 215 13.68 9.70 1.61
N MET A 216 12.59 8.95 1.44
CA MET A 216 12.16 8.44 0.14
C MET A 216 11.69 9.61 -0.74
N HIS A 217 12.05 9.59 -2.02
CA HIS A 217 11.58 10.59 -2.97
C HIS A 217 10.06 10.56 -3.17
N LEU A 218 9.48 9.36 -3.12
CA LEU A 218 8.05 9.09 -3.26
C LEU A 218 7.75 7.70 -2.73
N LEU A 219 6.47 7.40 -2.52
CA LEU A 219 6.03 6.02 -2.29
C LEU A 219 5.63 5.36 -3.61
N HIS A 220 4.56 5.84 -4.28
CA HIS A 220 4.10 5.33 -5.57
C HIS A 220 3.65 6.48 -6.46
N LYS A 221 4.05 6.42 -7.74
CA LYS A 221 3.45 7.13 -8.86
C LYS A 221 3.10 6.09 -9.93
N ILE A 222 1.86 6.13 -10.44
CA ILE A 222 1.36 5.12 -11.37
C ILE A 222 0.61 5.82 -12.49
N THR A 223 0.97 5.52 -13.75
CA THR A 223 0.28 6.03 -14.93
C THR A 223 -0.17 4.89 -15.82
N PHE A 224 -1.45 4.85 -16.13
CA PHE A 224 -2.08 3.92 -17.07
C PHE A 224 -2.41 4.65 -18.36
N PHE A 225 -1.85 4.22 -19.49
CA PHE A 225 -2.11 4.77 -20.81
C PHE A 225 -3.16 3.93 -21.53
N TYR A 226 -4.24 4.60 -21.92
CA TYR A 226 -5.38 4.04 -22.65
C TYR A 226 -5.44 4.62 -24.07
N THR A 227 -6.25 4.04 -24.96
CA THR A 227 -6.46 4.61 -26.30
C THR A 227 -7.04 6.02 -26.26
N GLY A 228 -7.88 6.33 -25.25
CA GLY A 228 -8.52 7.62 -25.07
C GLY A 228 -7.75 8.66 -24.24
N GLY A 229 -6.61 8.28 -23.63
CA GLY A 229 -5.86 9.18 -22.75
C GLY A 229 -5.01 8.46 -21.72
N HIS A 230 -4.69 9.13 -20.60
CA HIS A 230 -3.97 8.48 -19.51
C HIS A 230 -4.50 8.89 -18.14
N LEU A 231 -4.53 7.91 -17.23
CA LEU A 231 -4.92 8.06 -15.84
C LEU A 231 -3.65 8.00 -14.97
N THR A 232 -3.43 9.01 -14.14
CA THR A 232 -2.26 9.08 -13.26
C THR A 232 -2.68 9.20 -11.80
N LEU A 233 -2.11 8.36 -10.95
CA LEU A 233 -1.92 8.61 -9.53
C LEU A 233 -0.56 9.29 -9.39
N GLU A 234 -0.54 10.60 -9.14
CA GLU A 234 0.68 11.40 -9.15
C GLU A 234 1.58 11.10 -7.94
N ASP A 235 0.97 10.82 -6.81
CA ASP A 235 1.61 10.34 -5.59
C ASP A 235 0.63 9.44 -4.84
N THR A 236 1.11 8.63 -3.91
CA THR A 236 0.29 7.78 -3.03
C THR A 236 -0.86 8.55 -2.33
N PHE A 237 -0.63 9.82 -2.06
CA PHE A 237 -1.60 10.71 -1.42
C PHE A 237 -2.36 11.62 -2.43
N GLY A 238 -2.25 11.34 -3.71
CA GLY A 238 -2.92 12.05 -4.79
C GLY A 238 -2.06 13.16 -5.40
N PRO A 239 -2.59 13.91 -6.35
CA PRO A 239 -3.92 13.74 -6.92
C PRO A 239 -4.03 12.56 -7.91
N VAL A 240 -5.27 12.17 -8.21
CA VAL A 240 -5.61 11.32 -9.36
C VAL A 240 -6.05 12.22 -10.49
N ILE A 241 -5.44 12.07 -11.66
CA ILE A 241 -5.65 12.94 -12.80
C ILE A 241 -5.96 12.10 -14.05
N TRP A 242 -6.99 12.47 -14.79
CA TRP A 242 -7.25 11.99 -16.12
C TRP A 242 -6.83 13.03 -17.16
N HIS A 243 -5.97 12.66 -18.11
CA HIS A 243 -5.61 13.47 -19.26
C HIS A 243 -6.17 12.79 -20.52
N PRO A 244 -7.20 13.36 -21.16
CA PRO A 244 -7.69 12.83 -22.42
C PRO A 244 -6.63 12.97 -23.51
N ARG A 245 -6.72 12.11 -24.52
CA ARG A 245 -5.86 12.20 -25.69
C ARG A 245 -6.07 13.55 -26.37
N MET A 246 -4.96 14.22 -26.67
CA MET A 246 -5.01 15.54 -27.29
C MET A 246 -5.64 15.49 -28.68
N PHE A 247 -6.57 16.36 -28.94
CA PHE A 247 -7.20 16.58 -30.22
C PHE A 247 -7.04 18.06 -30.65
N ILE A 248 -6.49 18.29 -31.83
CA ILE A 248 -6.34 19.63 -32.41
C ILE A 248 -7.13 19.64 -33.72
N PRO A 249 -8.21 20.43 -33.83
CA PRO A 249 -8.99 20.55 -35.05
C PRO A 249 -8.24 21.42 -36.07
N ILE A 250 -7.36 20.82 -36.86
CA ILE A 250 -6.45 21.50 -37.80
C ILE A 250 -7.20 22.40 -38.80
N GLN A 251 -8.35 21.98 -39.27
CA GLN A 251 -9.17 22.79 -40.22
C GLN A 251 -9.63 24.12 -39.63
N THR A 252 -9.84 24.19 -38.30
CA THR A 252 -10.25 25.41 -37.61
C THR A 252 -9.06 26.30 -37.24
N ALA A 253 -7.90 25.73 -37.00
CA ALA A 253 -6.67 26.49 -36.70
C ALA A 253 -6.09 27.19 -37.92
N LEU A 254 -6.28 26.65 -39.14
CA LEU A 254 -5.80 27.23 -40.41
C LEU A 254 -6.71 28.35 -40.96
N ALA A 255 -7.93 28.49 -40.46
CA ALA A 255 -8.89 29.48 -40.92
C ALA A 255 -8.69 30.92 -40.36
N GLY A 256 -7.63 31.16 -39.59
CA GLY A 256 -7.28 32.51 -39.10
C GLY A 256 -8.26 33.12 -38.07
N THR A 257 -9.28 32.37 -37.64
CA THR A 257 -10.22 32.76 -36.60
C THR A 257 -10.07 31.84 -35.40
N LEU A 258 -9.83 32.39 -34.21
CA LEU A 258 -9.72 31.69 -32.93
C LEU A 258 -11.02 31.04 -32.44
N ASN A 259 -12.08 31.01 -33.26
CA ASN A 259 -13.34 30.33 -32.96
C ASN A 259 -13.22 28.83 -33.20
N ILE A 260 -12.48 28.15 -32.31
CA ILE A 260 -12.33 26.71 -32.35
C ILE A 260 -13.63 26.06 -31.83
N ARG A 261 -14.36 25.38 -32.71
CA ARG A 261 -15.47 24.51 -32.30
C ARG A 261 -14.97 23.09 -32.19
N PHE A 262 -15.04 22.56 -30.98
CA PHE A 262 -14.79 21.14 -30.75
C PHE A 262 -16.05 20.34 -31.07
N PRO A 263 -15.93 19.16 -31.69
CA PRO A 263 -17.04 18.21 -31.76
C PRO A 263 -17.53 17.85 -30.35
N ASP A 264 -18.80 17.56 -30.20
CA ASP A 264 -19.44 17.27 -28.88
C ASP A 264 -18.84 16.03 -28.18
N ASN A 265 -18.23 15.14 -28.93
CA ASN A 265 -17.59 13.92 -28.44
C ASN A 265 -16.11 14.07 -28.08
N VAL A 266 -15.57 15.28 -28.08
CA VAL A 266 -14.16 15.56 -27.80
C VAL A 266 -14.02 16.32 -26.48
N TYR A 267 -13.10 15.87 -25.63
CA TYR A 267 -12.75 16.57 -24.41
C TYR A 267 -12.12 17.94 -24.70
N GLN A 268 -12.67 18.97 -24.11
CA GLN A 268 -12.18 20.36 -24.29
C GLN A 268 -11.06 20.72 -23.32
N ASN A 269 -11.03 20.07 -22.15
CA ASN A 269 -10.02 20.32 -21.14
C ASN A 269 -8.82 19.38 -21.31
N THR A 270 -7.62 19.90 -21.05
CA THR A 270 -6.36 19.14 -21.13
C THR A 270 -6.18 18.16 -19.99
N GLY A 271 -6.94 18.29 -18.91
CA GLY A 271 -6.89 17.39 -17.76
C GLY A 271 -8.03 17.58 -16.78
N TYR A 272 -8.35 16.53 -16.06
CA TYR A 272 -9.40 16.49 -15.04
C TYR A 272 -8.82 15.94 -13.74
N ILE A 273 -8.82 16.74 -12.67
CA ILE A 273 -8.44 16.27 -11.34
C ILE A 273 -9.64 15.53 -10.74
N LEU A 274 -9.45 14.24 -10.49
CA LEU A 274 -10.49 13.33 -10.02
C LEU A 274 -10.51 13.17 -8.49
N SER A 275 -9.51 13.69 -7.79
CA SER A 275 -9.43 13.69 -6.33
C SER A 275 -9.85 15.04 -5.74
N ASN A 276 -10.17 15.06 -4.43
CA ASN A 276 -10.57 16.31 -3.76
C ASN A 276 -9.41 17.32 -3.75
N ARG A 277 -9.63 18.49 -4.34
CA ARG A 277 -8.63 19.56 -4.54
C ARG A 277 -8.09 20.19 -3.25
N ASN A 278 -8.78 20.04 -2.11
CA ASN A 278 -8.56 20.90 -0.92
C ASN A 278 -7.87 20.20 0.25
N GLN A 279 -7.21 19.05 0.06
CA GLN A 279 -6.52 18.38 1.17
C GLN A 279 -5.02 18.41 0.99
N ASN A 280 -4.39 19.51 1.42
CA ASN A 280 -2.98 19.45 1.80
C ASN A 280 -2.85 18.53 3.02
N LYS A 281 -2.57 17.25 2.78
CA LYS A 281 -2.34 16.27 3.84
C LYS A 281 -0.96 16.55 4.42
N THR A 282 -0.90 16.97 5.68
CA THR A 282 0.37 17.05 6.40
C THR A 282 0.83 15.66 6.79
N PHE A 283 2.13 15.45 6.99
CA PHE A 283 2.64 14.17 7.52
C PHE A 283 2.02 13.82 8.87
N GLU A 284 1.75 14.80 9.72
CA GLU A 284 1.05 14.60 10.97
C GLU A 284 -0.36 14.02 10.73
N HIS A 285 -1.14 14.61 9.82
CA HIS A 285 -2.47 14.10 9.49
C HIS A 285 -2.41 12.68 8.89
N ILE A 286 -1.42 12.40 8.04
CA ILE A 286 -1.22 11.07 7.47
C ILE A 286 -0.99 10.05 8.59
N LEU A 287 -0.09 10.31 9.52
CA LEU A 287 0.25 9.40 10.61
C LEU A 287 -0.85 9.31 11.68
N THR A 288 -1.59 10.39 11.92
CA THR A 288 -2.57 10.42 13.01
C THR A 288 -3.99 10.04 12.58
N ALA A 289 -4.31 10.07 11.30
CA ALA A 289 -5.66 9.79 10.81
C ALA A 289 -5.67 8.83 9.61
N VAL A 290 -4.97 9.19 8.51
CA VAL A 290 -5.11 8.50 7.23
C VAL A 290 -4.60 7.06 7.29
N TRP A 291 -3.42 6.83 7.84
CA TRP A 291 -2.85 5.48 7.95
C TRP A 291 -3.58 4.60 8.95
N PRO A 292 -3.93 5.05 10.18
CA PRO A 292 -4.76 4.26 11.10
C PRO A 292 -6.10 3.84 10.50
N GLU A 293 -6.77 4.74 9.76
CA GLU A 293 -8.02 4.41 9.07
C GLU A 293 -7.79 3.35 7.97
N ALA A 294 -6.76 3.50 7.15
CA ALA A 294 -6.42 2.52 6.12
C ALA A 294 -6.02 1.15 6.70
N ILE A 295 -5.28 1.12 7.82
CA ILE A 295 -4.99 -0.11 8.56
C ILE A 295 -6.28 -0.75 9.06
N LEU A 296 -7.21 0.03 9.62
CA LEU A 296 -8.48 -0.50 10.07
C LEU A 296 -9.29 -1.12 8.93
N GLN A 297 -9.27 -0.51 7.74
CA GLN A 297 -9.91 -1.08 6.56
C GLN A 297 -9.24 -2.41 6.13
N ASP A 298 -7.91 -2.49 6.18
CA ASP A 298 -7.18 -3.73 5.89
C ASP A 298 -7.50 -4.85 6.89
N LEU A 299 -7.71 -4.51 8.18
CA LEU A 299 -8.11 -5.44 9.24
C LEU A 299 -9.54 -6.00 9.07
N TYR A 300 -10.39 -5.36 8.27
CA TYR A 300 -11.76 -5.80 8.00
C TYR A 300 -11.86 -6.79 6.84
N HIS A 301 -10.83 -6.92 6.03
CA HIS A 301 -10.75 -7.82 4.88
C HIS A 301 -10.05 -9.14 5.20
#